data_f2e2a00a33f8f7e7084df64f5532e7a8
#
_entry.id   f2e2a00a33f8f7e7084df64f5532e7a8
#
_cell.length_a   1.000
_cell.length_b   1.000
_cell.length_c   1.000
_cell.angle_alpha   90.00
_cell.angle_beta   90.00
_cell.angle_gamma   90.00
#
_symmetry.space_group_name_H-M   'P 1'
#
loop_
_entity.id
_entity.type
_entity.pdbx_description
1 polymer ?
#
loop_
_entity_poly.entity_id
_entity_poly.type
_entity_poly.pdbx_seq_one_letter_code
_entity_poly.pdbx_strand_id
1 'polypeptide(L)'
;MYRFLFILAFLISFFSNAQKKEYWLIDKETNVKKIVSDSAKAVKFLDSLAENSYFFTELKNVKKIENRTEIYYDKGPNFNQAKVQFSDSLVSDLKFQKSEIYTKNLDSLKKNINQKYRDKGFAFNRVKTKFQKMENGIPSVKISVVTASQRKIDGIVFKGYTRLPKQFVKNLNKQYLGKNYDDKNLVSMNQSLQNHQFVSLEKPPQTLFTKDSTQVFLFTQKRKTNTFDGMIGFGNNDSEKFTVNGTLNVVLKNMFNSFESIGVYWQRNPDKGQTFDMQTDIPYTFGSNVGLNINVNIFRQDSTFAIVKFLPAVYYHLSPKQKLGIKGTFESSAILDSLYTSGRDYSKKGIGLYYQYIAGSDIPLFINKSNIRVEADFLKTTYDDTQEKFDQIRYFLFAEHNFNLSGNHFLNIKGESALLSSKNELSTNELFRFGGWNSMRGFNEQSLISDFYAFAGAEYRYLVNDQAFFDLFAQYGQMSNKALGITPKLYSVGLGFNFFLPVGLMSFQISNGNEFGNPFKFNEIKIHWGILSRF
;
A
#
# COMPACT_ATOMS: atom_id res chain seq x y z
N MET A 1 -4.14 48.70 63.72
CA MET A 1 -5.19 48.63 62.65
C MET A 1 -4.81 49.40 61.39
N TYR A 2 -4.20 50.59 61.50
CA TYR A 2 -3.84 51.41 60.29
C TYR A 2 -2.69 50.89 59.42
N ARG A 3 -1.77 50.08 59.94
CA ARG A 3 -0.69 49.45 59.12
C ARG A 3 -1.14 48.31 58.23
N PHE A 4 -2.23 47.64 58.56
CA PHE A 4 -2.79 46.55 57.75
C PHE A 4 -3.63 47.07 56.55
N LEU A 5 -4.27 48.24 56.71
CA LEU A 5 -5.04 48.91 55.66
C LEU A 5 -4.09 49.50 54.59
N PHE A 6 -2.87 49.96 54.97
CA PHE A 6 -1.91 50.46 54.02
C PHE A 6 -1.25 49.36 53.16
N ILE A 7 -1.03 48.17 53.71
CA ILE A 7 -0.52 47.00 52.98
C ILE A 7 -1.63 46.47 52.02
N LEU A 8 -2.88 46.48 52.44
CA LEU A 8 -4.00 46.05 51.58
C LEU A 8 -4.24 47.03 50.44
N ALA A 9 -4.12 48.35 50.67
CA ALA A 9 -4.22 49.37 49.61
C ALA A 9 -3.02 49.29 48.67
N PHE A 10 -1.80 48.96 49.15
CA PHE A 10 -0.61 48.77 48.32
C PHE A 10 -0.67 47.48 47.50
N LEU A 11 -1.30 46.41 47.99
CA LEU A 11 -1.55 45.17 47.26
C LEU A 11 -2.62 45.33 46.20
N ILE A 12 -3.61 46.21 46.40
CA ILE A 12 -4.68 46.49 45.43
C ILE A 12 -4.14 47.34 44.26
N SER A 13 -3.10 48.17 44.48
CA SER A 13 -2.49 48.97 43.39
C SER A 13 -1.59 48.14 42.47
N PHE A 14 -1.20 46.91 42.83
CA PHE A 14 -0.48 46.01 41.91
C PHE A 14 -1.37 45.18 40.97
N PHE A 15 -2.67 45.22 41.13
CA PHE A 15 -3.63 44.69 40.15
C PHE A 15 -4.11 45.77 39.19
N SER A 16 -3.24 46.63 38.74
CA SER A 16 -3.48 47.39 37.53
C SER A 16 -3.39 46.39 36.37
N ASN A 17 -4.54 45.85 35.97
CA ASN A 17 -4.70 45.18 34.70
C ASN A 17 -4.12 46.10 33.63
N ALA A 18 -2.97 45.72 33.08
CA ALA A 18 -2.50 46.26 31.83
C ALA A 18 -3.53 45.83 30.78
N GLN A 19 -4.51 46.71 30.52
CA GLN A 19 -5.54 46.49 29.53
C GLN A 19 -4.83 46.25 28.20
N LYS A 20 -4.84 45.02 27.71
CA LYS A 20 -4.30 44.65 26.39
C LYS A 20 -5.05 45.44 25.35
N LYS A 21 -4.40 46.46 24.76
CA LYS A 21 -4.97 47.16 23.60
C LYS A 21 -5.16 46.16 22.48
N GLU A 22 -6.39 46.00 22.06
CA GLU A 22 -6.75 45.18 20.91
C GLU A 22 -6.76 46.01 19.64
N TYR A 23 -6.32 45.42 18.54
CA TYR A 23 -6.42 46.04 17.21
C TYR A 23 -7.43 45.23 16.39
N TRP A 24 -8.48 45.91 15.97
CA TRP A 24 -9.56 45.35 15.18
C TRP A 24 -9.41 45.79 13.74
N LEU A 25 -9.06 44.85 12.87
CA LEU A 25 -8.93 45.06 11.44
C LEU A 25 -10.28 44.73 10.79
N ILE A 26 -10.94 45.73 10.24
CA ILE A 26 -12.30 45.62 9.69
C ILE A 26 -12.23 45.90 8.20
N ASP A 27 -12.56 44.89 7.41
CA ASP A 27 -12.71 45.00 5.98
C ASP A 27 -14.01 45.78 5.66
N LYS A 28 -13.90 46.89 4.94
CA LYS A 28 -15.02 47.78 4.71
C LYS A 28 -16.07 47.23 3.73
N GLU A 29 -15.65 46.36 2.79
CA GLU A 29 -16.58 45.71 1.85
C GLU A 29 -17.36 44.59 2.47
N THR A 30 -16.66 43.71 3.19
CA THR A 30 -17.25 42.45 3.70
C THR A 30 -17.66 42.51 5.16
N ASN A 31 -17.31 43.61 5.87
CA ASN A 31 -17.47 43.78 7.32
C ASN A 31 -16.80 42.64 8.16
N VAL A 32 -15.93 41.84 7.55
CA VAL A 32 -15.19 40.80 8.26
C VAL A 32 -14.16 41.44 9.17
N LYS A 33 -14.18 41.01 10.44
CA LYS A 33 -13.34 41.54 11.49
C LYS A 33 -12.27 40.55 11.90
N LYS A 34 -11.03 41.02 12.00
CA LYS A 34 -9.90 40.30 12.55
C LYS A 34 -9.31 41.02 13.75
N ILE A 35 -9.19 40.35 14.89
CA ILE A 35 -8.64 40.93 16.12
C ILE A 35 -7.19 40.44 16.29
N VAL A 36 -6.30 41.40 16.55
CA VAL A 36 -4.87 41.09 16.83
C VAL A 36 -4.44 41.84 18.11
N SER A 37 -3.43 41.30 18.78
CA SER A 37 -3.02 41.71 20.12
C SER A 37 -2.11 42.96 20.16
N ASP A 38 -1.57 43.38 19.02
CA ASP A 38 -0.62 44.49 18.95
C ASP A 38 -0.59 45.11 17.54
N SER A 39 -0.04 46.34 17.47
CA SER A 39 0.07 47.09 16.21
C SER A 39 0.99 46.42 15.19
N ALA A 40 2.07 45.75 15.64
CA ALA A 40 3.00 45.07 14.73
C ALA A 40 2.31 43.92 14.00
N LYS A 41 1.42 43.18 14.69
CA LYS A 41 0.60 42.12 14.06
C LYS A 41 -0.46 42.73 13.12
N ALA A 42 -0.98 43.92 13.43
CA ALA A 42 -1.93 44.61 12.53
C ALA A 42 -1.23 45.02 11.22
N VAL A 43 -0.06 45.62 11.28
CA VAL A 43 0.76 45.96 10.11
C VAL A 43 1.12 44.70 9.32
N LYS A 44 1.61 43.67 10.01
CA LYS A 44 1.98 42.38 9.38
C LYS A 44 0.80 41.70 8.67
N PHE A 45 -0.41 41.88 9.19
CA PHE A 45 -1.61 41.36 8.51
C PHE A 45 -1.88 42.13 7.22
N LEU A 46 -1.85 43.48 7.26
CA LEU A 46 -2.06 44.33 6.07
C LEU A 46 -1.00 44.04 4.98
N ASP A 47 0.28 43.90 5.37
CA ASP A 47 1.35 43.48 4.46
C ASP A 47 1.08 42.10 3.84
N SER A 48 0.46 41.19 4.60
CA SER A 48 0.13 39.87 4.09
C SER A 48 -0.94 39.86 3.01
N LEU A 49 -1.75 40.93 2.89
CA LEU A 49 -2.75 41.05 1.82
C LEU A 49 -2.08 41.18 0.45
N ALA A 50 -0.96 41.92 0.35
CA ALA A 50 -0.18 41.99 -0.89
C ALA A 50 0.43 40.60 -1.26
N GLU A 51 0.83 39.81 -0.29
CA GLU A 51 1.27 38.42 -0.52
C GLU A 51 0.14 37.50 -1.02
N ASN A 52 -1.12 37.86 -0.70
CA ASN A 52 -2.33 37.18 -1.17
C ASN A 52 -2.93 37.80 -2.42
N SER A 53 -2.11 38.55 -3.19
CA SER A 53 -2.48 39.14 -4.49
C SER A 53 -3.46 40.33 -4.43
N TYR A 54 -3.60 40.94 -3.24
CA TYR A 54 -4.31 42.23 -3.05
C TYR A 54 -3.28 43.36 -3.01
N PHE A 55 -2.92 43.91 -4.17
CA PHE A 55 -1.83 44.90 -4.28
C PHE A 55 -2.24 46.33 -4.01
N PHE A 56 -3.54 46.62 -3.96
CA PHE A 56 -4.08 47.94 -3.80
C PHE A 56 -4.93 48.09 -2.52
N THR A 57 -4.43 47.45 -1.45
CA THR A 57 -5.08 47.57 -0.13
C THR A 57 -4.91 49.01 0.40
N GLU A 58 -6.01 49.67 0.72
CA GLU A 58 -6.02 51.03 1.24
C GLU A 58 -6.56 51.08 2.67
N LEU A 59 -5.87 51.86 3.52
CA LEU A 59 -6.40 52.22 4.83
C LEU A 59 -7.41 53.35 4.67
N LYS A 60 -8.66 53.12 5.07
CA LYS A 60 -9.75 54.09 4.94
C LYS A 60 -9.94 54.94 6.19
N ASN A 61 -9.85 54.35 7.38
CA ASN A 61 -10.05 55.07 8.64
C ASN A 61 -9.41 54.34 9.82
N VAL A 62 -8.99 55.05 10.85
CA VAL A 62 -8.49 54.49 12.13
C VAL A 62 -9.23 55.19 13.27
N LYS A 63 -10.02 54.43 14.04
CA LYS A 63 -10.74 54.94 15.21
C LYS A 63 -10.09 54.36 16.47
N LYS A 64 -9.72 55.25 17.39
CA LYS A 64 -9.22 54.87 18.72
C LYS A 64 -10.39 54.92 19.71
N ILE A 65 -10.70 53.80 20.33
CA ILE A 65 -11.69 53.64 21.39
C ILE A 65 -10.91 53.17 22.63
N GLU A 66 -11.37 53.51 23.85
CA GLU A 66 -10.61 53.39 25.11
C GLU A 66 -9.70 52.14 25.19
N ASN A 67 -10.20 50.97 24.83
CA ASN A 67 -9.48 49.70 24.97
C ASN A 67 -9.10 49.03 23.63
N ARG A 68 -9.46 49.64 22.50
CA ARG A 68 -9.21 49.09 21.17
C ARG A 68 -8.93 50.16 20.13
N THR A 69 -8.19 49.72 19.09
CA THR A 69 -8.00 50.54 17.87
C THR A 69 -8.66 49.81 16.72
N GLU A 70 -9.65 50.44 16.10
CA GLU A 70 -10.35 49.92 14.92
C GLU A 70 -9.66 50.47 13.68
N ILE A 71 -9.19 49.61 12.81
CA ILE A 71 -8.54 49.90 11.55
C ILE A 71 -9.46 49.42 10.43
N TYR A 72 -10.07 50.37 9.73
CA TYR A 72 -10.90 50.09 8.58
C TYR A 72 -10.05 50.12 7.33
N TYR A 73 -10.08 49.06 6.56
CA TYR A 73 -9.32 48.94 5.33
C TYR A 73 -10.20 48.37 4.20
N ASP A 74 -9.78 48.66 2.98
CA ASP A 74 -10.32 48.10 1.75
C ASP A 74 -9.25 47.20 1.13
N LYS A 75 -9.58 45.96 0.85
CA LYS A 75 -8.63 45.01 0.24
C LYS A 75 -8.26 45.37 -1.19
N GLY A 76 -9.19 46.01 -1.88
CA GLY A 76 -9.08 46.17 -3.32
C GLY A 76 -9.21 44.86 -4.11
N PRO A 77 -9.04 44.91 -5.44
CA PRO A 77 -9.19 43.75 -6.30
C PRO A 77 -8.10 42.70 -6.06
N ASN A 78 -8.50 41.44 -6.22
CA ASN A 78 -7.56 40.32 -6.23
C ASN A 78 -7.05 40.05 -7.65
N PHE A 79 -5.73 39.95 -7.81
CA PHE A 79 -5.10 39.73 -9.11
C PHE A 79 -4.53 38.31 -9.22
N ASN A 80 -5.24 37.43 -9.90
CA ASN A 80 -4.77 36.06 -10.16
C ASN A 80 -3.80 35.97 -11.35
N GLN A 81 -3.86 36.93 -12.28
CA GLN A 81 -2.96 37.00 -13.43
C GLN A 81 -1.86 38.05 -13.16
N ALA A 82 -0.63 37.70 -13.49
CA ALA A 82 0.50 38.59 -13.28
C ALA A 82 1.66 38.30 -14.25
N LYS A 83 2.42 39.35 -14.58
CA LYS A 83 3.78 39.22 -15.10
C LYS A 83 4.72 39.07 -13.91
N VAL A 84 5.43 37.99 -13.83
CA VAL A 84 6.23 37.62 -12.67
C VAL A 84 7.71 37.70 -13.01
N GLN A 85 8.44 38.51 -12.26
CA GLN A 85 9.88 38.56 -12.25
C GLN A 85 10.40 37.76 -11.02
N PHE A 86 11.26 36.80 -11.25
CA PHE A 86 11.90 36.04 -10.17
C PHE A 86 13.15 36.76 -9.65
N SER A 87 13.43 36.66 -8.35
CA SER A 87 14.71 37.09 -7.80
C SER A 87 15.85 36.18 -8.33
N ASP A 88 17.05 36.73 -8.45
CA ASP A 88 18.22 35.99 -8.94
C ASP A 88 18.50 34.74 -8.11
N SER A 89 18.34 34.83 -6.78
CA SER A 89 18.44 33.68 -5.87
C SER A 89 17.42 32.59 -6.21
N LEU A 90 16.18 32.96 -6.53
CA LEU A 90 15.13 32.00 -6.89
C LEU A 90 15.39 31.33 -8.24
N VAL A 91 15.89 32.10 -9.22
CA VAL A 91 16.28 31.57 -10.54
C VAL A 91 17.40 30.54 -10.39
N SER A 92 18.44 30.86 -9.63
CA SER A 92 19.54 29.97 -9.35
C SER A 92 19.12 28.71 -8.59
N ASP A 93 18.39 28.87 -7.51
CA ASP A 93 17.98 27.77 -6.62
C ASP A 93 17.07 26.75 -7.31
N LEU A 94 16.13 27.21 -8.13
CA LEU A 94 15.18 26.33 -8.82
C LEU A 94 15.54 26.05 -10.28
N LYS A 95 16.69 26.60 -10.76
CA LYS A 95 17.20 26.45 -12.13
C LYS A 95 16.13 26.83 -13.17
N PHE A 96 15.46 27.96 -12.98
CA PHE A 96 14.50 28.45 -13.96
C PHE A 96 15.22 28.91 -15.24
N GLN A 97 14.68 28.55 -16.39
CA GLN A 97 15.23 28.93 -17.70
C GLN A 97 15.01 30.41 -18.02
N LYS A 98 13.99 31.03 -17.43
CA LYS A 98 13.62 32.43 -17.64
C LYS A 98 13.50 33.16 -16.31
N SER A 99 14.01 34.38 -16.24
CA SER A 99 13.87 35.25 -15.08
C SER A 99 12.48 35.94 -15.00
N GLU A 100 11.74 35.94 -16.11
CA GLU A 100 10.39 36.52 -16.20
C GLU A 100 9.43 35.54 -16.89
N ILE A 101 8.20 35.45 -16.37
CA ILE A 101 7.12 34.66 -16.95
C ILE A 101 5.78 35.39 -16.81
N TYR A 102 4.83 35.09 -17.70
CA TYR A 102 3.42 35.44 -17.49
C TYR A 102 2.69 34.22 -16.89
N THR A 103 1.88 34.47 -15.86
CA THR A 103 1.04 33.44 -15.24
C THR A 103 -0.42 33.87 -15.23
N LYS A 104 -1.32 32.90 -15.54
CA LYS A 104 -2.77 33.08 -15.38
C LYS A 104 -3.25 32.74 -13.96
N ASN A 105 -2.37 32.12 -13.14
CA ASN A 105 -2.69 31.73 -11.76
C ASN A 105 -1.47 31.94 -10.86
N LEU A 106 -1.39 33.14 -10.28
CA LEU A 106 -0.30 33.56 -9.41
C LEU A 106 -0.23 32.72 -8.12
N ASP A 107 -1.40 32.33 -7.57
CA ASP A 107 -1.44 31.53 -6.34
C ASP A 107 -0.95 30.09 -6.56
N SER A 108 -1.30 29.48 -7.69
CA SER A 108 -0.77 28.17 -8.05
C SER A 108 0.74 28.22 -8.25
N LEU A 109 1.26 29.27 -8.89
CA LEU A 109 2.71 29.45 -9.05
C LEU A 109 3.42 29.56 -7.69
N LYS A 110 2.88 30.38 -6.78
CA LYS A 110 3.43 30.55 -5.41
C LYS A 110 3.41 29.22 -4.63
N LYS A 111 2.31 28.46 -4.72
CA LYS A 111 2.20 27.13 -4.10
C LYS A 111 3.25 26.17 -4.66
N ASN A 112 3.46 26.14 -5.97
CA ASN A 112 4.47 25.29 -6.61
C ASN A 112 5.89 25.66 -6.18
N ILE A 113 6.20 26.95 -6.11
CA ILE A 113 7.51 27.43 -5.61
C ILE A 113 7.70 27.00 -4.15
N ASN A 114 6.69 27.24 -3.30
CA ASN A 114 6.72 26.83 -1.89
C ASN A 114 6.98 25.32 -1.76
N GLN A 115 6.29 24.49 -2.53
CA GLN A 115 6.46 23.05 -2.50
C GLN A 115 7.86 22.62 -2.92
N LYS A 116 8.45 23.23 -3.96
CA LYS A 116 9.83 22.95 -4.37
C LYS A 116 10.85 23.25 -3.27
N TYR A 117 10.64 24.29 -2.48
CA TYR A 117 11.52 24.57 -1.32
C TYR A 117 11.29 23.60 -0.15
N ARG A 118 10.03 23.22 0.11
CA ARG A 118 9.71 22.17 1.09
C ARG A 118 10.36 20.83 0.72
N ASP A 119 10.33 20.46 -0.56
CA ASP A 119 10.97 19.24 -1.07
C ASP A 119 12.52 19.25 -0.89
N LYS A 120 13.10 20.46 -0.74
CA LYS A 120 14.52 20.64 -0.38
C LYS A 120 14.77 20.68 1.12
N GLY A 121 13.73 20.48 1.95
CA GLY A 121 13.85 20.49 3.41
C GLY A 121 13.69 21.86 4.08
N PHE A 122 13.35 22.90 3.33
CA PHE A 122 13.05 24.21 3.90
C PHE A 122 11.60 24.28 4.38
N ALA A 123 11.29 23.63 5.50
CA ALA A 123 9.93 23.53 6.05
C ALA A 123 9.29 24.90 6.35
N PHE A 124 10.12 25.88 6.74
CA PHE A 124 9.68 27.23 7.09
C PHE A 124 10.15 28.25 6.03
N ASN A 125 9.71 28.03 4.80
CA ASN A 125 9.92 29.02 3.74
C ASN A 125 8.69 29.90 3.55
N ARG A 126 8.90 31.10 3.06
CA ARG A 126 7.85 32.07 2.76
C ARG A 126 8.09 32.69 1.40
N VAL A 127 7.15 32.49 0.49
CA VAL A 127 7.15 33.14 -0.82
C VAL A 127 6.62 34.56 -0.65
N LYS A 128 7.44 35.56 -0.94
CA LYS A 128 7.10 36.97 -0.89
C LYS A 128 6.80 37.49 -2.29
N THR A 129 5.74 38.23 -2.41
CA THR A 129 5.34 38.90 -3.63
C THR A 129 5.41 40.41 -3.42
N LYS A 130 6.17 41.11 -4.25
CA LYS A 130 6.27 42.57 -4.23
C LYS A 130 5.71 43.13 -5.54
N PHE A 131 4.67 43.96 -5.45
CA PHE A 131 4.15 44.72 -6.60
C PHE A 131 5.22 45.66 -7.12
N GLN A 132 5.34 45.79 -8.45
CA GLN A 132 6.27 46.69 -9.12
C GLN A 132 5.52 47.82 -9.88
N LYS A 133 4.65 47.44 -10.82
CA LYS A 133 3.87 48.36 -11.65
C LYS A 133 2.69 47.65 -12.31
N MET A 134 1.78 48.45 -12.89
CA MET A 134 0.74 47.94 -13.79
C MET A 134 1.20 48.06 -15.24
N GLU A 135 1.01 47.04 -16.03
CA GLU A 135 1.27 47.02 -17.48
C GLU A 135 0.03 46.48 -18.20
N ASN A 136 -0.65 47.33 -18.95
CA ASN A 136 -1.87 46.99 -19.71
C ASN A 136 -2.95 46.27 -18.88
N GLY A 137 -3.19 46.76 -17.65
CA GLY A 137 -4.19 46.15 -16.74
C GLY A 137 -3.75 44.88 -16.02
N ILE A 138 -2.50 44.43 -16.22
CA ILE A 138 -1.90 43.27 -15.58
C ILE A 138 -0.81 43.74 -14.61
N PRO A 139 -0.81 43.31 -13.34
CA PRO A 139 0.24 43.63 -12.39
C PRO A 139 1.55 42.94 -12.74
N SER A 140 2.65 43.71 -12.72
CA SER A 140 4.01 43.19 -12.70
C SER A 140 4.45 43.02 -11.24
N VAL A 141 4.89 41.84 -10.87
CA VAL A 141 5.27 41.50 -9.50
C VAL A 141 6.64 40.81 -9.44
N LYS A 142 7.42 41.09 -8.40
CA LYS A 142 8.66 40.38 -8.10
C LYS A 142 8.40 39.34 -7.05
N ILE A 143 8.74 38.07 -7.36
CA ILE A 143 8.68 36.96 -6.41
C ILE A 143 10.08 36.66 -5.86
N SER A 144 10.16 36.55 -4.55
CA SER A 144 11.34 36.11 -3.82
C SER A 144 10.95 35.09 -2.74
N VAL A 145 11.89 34.27 -2.28
CA VAL A 145 11.66 33.33 -1.19
C VAL A 145 12.58 33.65 -0.02
N VAL A 146 12.01 33.73 1.16
CA VAL A 146 12.74 33.80 2.41
C VAL A 146 12.74 32.41 3.02
N THR A 147 13.92 31.82 3.17
CA THR A 147 14.09 30.50 3.76
C THR A 147 14.61 30.62 5.19
N ALA A 148 14.16 29.74 6.07
CA ALA A 148 14.83 29.47 7.33
C ALA A 148 15.88 28.35 7.12
N SER A 149 16.48 27.86 8.20
CA SER A 149 17.41 26.72 8.12
C SER A 149 16.72 25.47 7.55
N GLN A 150 17.45 24.71 6.74
CA GLN A 150 17.03 23.41 6.26
C GLN A 150 16.79 22.48 7.44
N ARG A 151 15.70 21.74 7.43
CA ARG A 151 15.32 20.79 8.46
C ARG A 151 15.55 19.36 8.00
N LYS A 152 16.15 18.58 8.89
CA LYS A 152 16.32 17.13 8.73
C LYS A 152 15.48 16.41 9.78
N ILE A 153 15.17 15.16 9.55
CA ILE A 153 14.47 14.31 10.51
C ILE A 153 15.50 13.85 11.55
N ASP A 154 15.39 14.33 12.79
CA ASP A 154 16.32 14.01 13.86
C ASP A 154 15.81 12.90 14.78
N GLY A 155 14.50 12.67 14.81
CA GLY A 155 13.89 11.62 15.61
C GLY A 155 12.55 11.13 15.04
N ILE A 156 12.27 9.85 15.25
CA ILE A 156 10.98 9.22 14.94
C ILE A 156 10.43 8.62 16.23
N VAL A 157 9.27 9.08 16.65
CA VAL A 157 8.62 8.69 17.90
C VAL A 157 7.30 7.99 17.61
N PHE A 158 7.15 6.76 18.08
CA PHE A 158 5.91 6.00 17.97
C PHE A 158 5.00 6.30 19.16
N LYS A 159 3.72 6.57 18.90
CA LYS A 159 2.65 6.75 19.88
C LYS A 159 1.49 5.81 19.57
N GLY A 160 0.77 5.39 20.59
CA GLY A 160 -0.32 4.40 20.47
C GLY A 160 0.22 2.97 20.50
N TYR A 161 0.14 2.22 19.43
CA TYR A 161 0.71 0.87 19.37
C TYR A 161 2.22 0.91 19.20
N THR A 162 2.97 0.65 20.26
CA THR A 162 4.44 0.75 20.31
C THR A 162 5.15 -0.60 20.30
N ARG A 163 4.41 -1.72 20.33
CA ARG A 163 4.98 -3.08 20.31
C ARG A 163 5.41 -3.49 18.90
N LEU A 164 6.42 -2.78 18.38
CA LEU A 164 6.99 -3.02 17.05
C LEU A 164 8.31 -3.80 17.19
N PRO A 165 8.65 -4.69 16.24
CA PRO A 165 9.94 -5.37 16.24
C PRO A 165 11.10 -4.38 16.28
N LYS A 166 12.06 -4.58 17.19
CA LYS A 166 13.20 -3.68 17.35
C LYS A 166 13.98 -3.45 16.04
N GLN A 167 14.16 -4.49 15.25
CA GLN A 167 14.87 -4.40 13.98
C GLN A 167 14.09 -3.59 12.94
N PHE A 168 12.76 -3.72 12.92
CA PHE A 168 11.93 -2.88 12.07
C PHE A 168 12.11 -1.39 12.40
N VAL A 169 12.07 -1.03 13.68
CA VAL A 169 12.28 0.36 14.14
C VAL A 169 13.69 0.83 13.77
N LYS A 170 14.71 -0.02 13.96
CA LYS A 170 16.10 0.30 13.59
C LYS A 170 16.23 0.54 12.08
N ASN A 171 15.59 -0.27 11.25
CA ASN A 171 15.60 -0.11 9.80
C ASN A 171 14.90 1.18 9.37
N LEU A 172 13.75 1.50 9.98
CA LEU A 172 13.03 2.74 9.70
C LEU A 172 13.89 3.95 10.07
N ASN A 173 14.52 3.93 11.25
CA ASN A 173 15.43 4.98 11.68
C ASN A 173 16.62 5.13 10.71
N LYS A 174 17.27 4.03 10.32
CA LYS A 174 18.37 4.05 9.34
C LYS A 174 17.94 4.64 7.99
N GLN A 175 16.69 4.40 7.60
CA GLN A 175 16.17 4.86 6.32
C GLN A 175 15.85 6.36 6.31
N TYR A 176 15.41 6.94 7.43
CA TYR A 176 14.83 8.29 7.43
C TYR A 176 15.57 9.29 8.30
N LEU A 177 16.30 8.89 9.38
CA LEU A 177 17.07 9.83 10.17
C LEU A 177 18.16 10.50 9.32
N GLY A 178 18.32 11.80 9.50
CA GLY A 178 19.26 12.64 8.76
C GLY A 178 18.79 13.04 7.35
N LYS A 179 17.69 12.49 6.83
CA LYS A 179 17.10 12.93 5.57
C LYS A 179 16.35 14.25 5.74
N ASN A 180 16.17 14.95 4.63
CA ASN A 180 15.38 16.17 4.62
C ASN A 180 13.97 15.92 5.17
N TYR A 181 13.48 16.87 5.96
CA TYR A 181 12.08 16.88 6.34
C TYR A 181 11.26 17.41 5.17
N ASP A 182 10.60 16.52 4.47
CA ASP A 182 9.74 16.80 3.31
C ASP A 182 8.53 15.86 3.29
N ASP A 183 7.53 16.24 2.50
CA ASP A 183 6.28 15.47 2.40
C ASP A 183 6.51 14.07 1.81
N LYS A 184 7.49 13.90 0.91
CA LYS A 184 7.80 12.59 0.29
C LYS A 184 8.32 11.60 1.32
N ASN A 185 9.23 12.06 2.20
CA ASN A 185 9.76 11.22 3.27
C ASN A 185 8.68 10.86 4.30
N LEU A 186 7.76 11.78 4.63
CA LEU A 186 6.64 11.50 5.53
C LEU A 186 5.65 10.48 4.92
N VAL A 187 5.29 10.64 3.64
CA VAL A 187 4.46 9.67 2.93
C VAL A 187 5.14 8.31 2.82
N SER A 188 6.44 8.29 2.51
CA SER A 188 7.22 7.04 2.42
C SER A 188 7.33 6.31 3.78
N MET A 189 7.44 7.05 4.90
CA MET A 189 7.37 6.44 6.25
C MET A 189 6.03 5.75 6.49
N ASN A 190 4.91 6.43 6.15
CA ASN A 190 3.59 5.84 6.27
C ASN A 190 3.45 4.57 5.43
N GLN A 191 3.89 4.61 4.17
CA GLN A 191 3.87 3.43 3.29
C GLN A 191 4.73 2.29 3.83
N SER A 192 5.86 2.59 4.47
CA SER A 192 6.71 1.57 5.10
C SER A 192 6.00 0.83 6.24
N LEU A 193 5.14 1.52 6.99
CA LEU A 193 4.28 0.90 8.00
C LEU A 193 3.16 0.07 7.37
N GLN A 194 2.48 0.62 6.36
CA GLN A 194 1.35 -0.04 5.68
C GLN A 194 1.76 -1.32 4.94
N ASN A 195 3.01 -1.42 4.46
CA ASN A 195 3.52 -2.62 3.79
C ASN A 195 3.44 -3.88 4.68
N HIS A 196 3.49 -3.72 5.99
CA HIS A 196 3.35 -4.84 6.92
C HIS A 196 1.90 -5.24 7.20
N GLN A 197 0.92 -4.47 6.69
CA GLN A 197 -0.54 -4.69 6.84
C GLN A 197 -1.06 -4.74 8.29
N PHE A 198 -0.21 -4.95 9.30
CA PHE A 198 -0.61 -5.09 10.73
C PHE A 198 -0.70 -3.79 11.49
N VAL A 199 -0.08 -2.75 10.95
CA VAL A 199 0.04 -1.44 11.58
C VAL A 199 -0.38 -0.37 10.58
N SER A 200 -1.14 0.61 11.05
CA SER A 200 -1.46 1.81 10.29
C SER A 200 -1.26 3.04 11.16
N LEU A 201 -1.32 4.20 10.55
CA LEU A 201 -1.44 5.43 11.29
C LEU A 201 -2.91 5.71 11.59
N GLU A 202 -3.21 6.05 12.85
CA GLU A 202 -4.52 6.54 13.30
C GLU A 202 -4.82 7.91 12.72
N LYS A 203 -3.79 8.75 12.58
CA LYS A 203 -3.84 10.09 12.02
C LYS A 203 -2.53 10.44 11.32
N PRO A 204 -2.52 11.46 10.45
CA PRO A 204 -1.29 11.89 9.78
C PRO A 204 -0.15 12.15 10.74
N PRO A 205 1.12 11.92 10.34
CA PRO A 205 2.28 12.22 11.15
C PRO A 205 2.26 13.67 11.63
N GLN A 206 2.57 13.89 12.90
CA GLN A 206 2.74 15.23 13.47
C GLN A 206 4.21 15.48 13.73
N THR A 207 4.63 16.72 13.59
CA THR A 207 6.05 17.07 13.77
C THR A 207 6.20 18.14 14.85
N LEU A 208 7.11 17.87 15.77
CA LEU A 208 7.56 18.84 16.75
C LEU A 208 8.87 19.45 16.24
N PHE A 209 8.86 20.75 16.01
CA PHE A 209 10.04 21.54 15.68
C PHE A 209 10.52 22.25 16.94
N THR A 210 11.72 21.92 17.39
CA THR A 210 12.44 22.72 18.39
C THR A 210 13.47 23.59 17.68
N LYS A 211 14.26 24.37 18.44
CA LYS A 211 15.33 25.18 17.87
C LYS A 211 16.32 24.32 17.06
N ASP A 212 16.71 23.17 17.60
CA ASP A 212 17.81 22.35 17.09
C ASP A 212 17.38 20.92 16.65
N SER A 213 16.10 20.58 16.72
CA SER A 213 15.61 19.23 16.42
C SER A 213 14.25 19.23 15.74
N THR A 214 14.04 18.23 14.88
CA THR A 214 12.80 17.93 14.19
C THR A 214 12.38 16.49 14.50
N GLN A 215 11.36 16.31 15.32
CA GLN A 215 10.88 14.99 15.74
C GLN A 215 9.55 14.69 15.06
N VAL A 216 9.48 13.57 14.34
CA VAL A 216 8.28 13.09 13.68
C VAL A 216 7.56 12.08 14.58
N PHE A 217 6.32 12.37 14.93
CA PHE A 217 5.46 11.52 15.73
C PHE A 217 4.54 10.70 14.82
N LEU A 218 4.64 9.40 14.90
CA LEU A 218 3.82 8.43 14.18
C LEU A 218 2.80 7.85 15.17
N PHE A 219 1.52 8.14 14.94
CA PHE A 219 0.43 7.65 15.79
C PHE A 219 -0.05 6.31 15.26
N THR A 220 0.59 5.26 15.70
CA THR A 220 0.38 3.91 15.22
C THR A 220 -0.78 3.21 15.94
N GLN A 221 -1.55 2.44 15.18
CA GLN A 221 -2.56 1.53 15.70
C GLN A 221 -2.39 0.13 15.10
N LYS A 222 -2.71 -0.90 15.88
CA LYS A 222 -2.75 -2.28 15.39
C LYS A 222 -3.99 -2.45 14.51
N ARG A 223 -3.81 -2.97 13.31
CA ARG A 223 -4.93 -3.29 12.41
C ARG A 223 -5.49 -4.67 12.74
N LYS A 224 -6.78 -4.82 12.56
CA LYS A 224 -7.42 -6.12 12.52
C LYS A 224 -7.07 -6.77 11.18
N THR A 225 -6.23 -7.79 11.19
CA THR A 225 -5.68 -8.43 9.98
C THR A 225 -5.76 -9.94 10.03
N ASN A 226 -6.23 -10.49 11.14
CA ASN A 226 -6.58 -11.89 11.17
C ASN A 226 -7.73 -12.13 10.21
N THR A 227 -7.67 -13.20 9.47
CA THR A 227 -8.73 -13.58 8.55
C THR A 227 -9.21 -14.98 8.89
N PHE A 228 -10.51 -15.14 8.83
CA PHE A 228 -11.18 -16.43 8.84
C PHE A 228 -12.13 -16.44 7.65
N ASP A 229 -12.03 -17.48 6.88
CA ASP A 229 -12.88 -17.71 5.73
C ASP A 229 -13.14 -19.22 5.65
N GLY A 230 -14.35 -19.60 5.39
CA GLY A 230 -14.67 -21.01 5.31
C GLY A 230 -16.10 -21.28 4.89
N MET A 231 -16.27 -22.42 4.27
CA MET A 231 -17.54 -23.00 3.90
C MET A 231 -17.49 -24.49 4.20
N ILE A 232 -18.54 -25.00 4.83
CA ILE A 232 -18.68 -26.44 5.08
C ILE A 232 -19.96 -26.90 4.41
N GLY A 233 -19.84 -27.87 3.52
CA GLY A 233 -20.95 -28.54 2.87
C GLY A 233 -21.12 -29.95 3.44
N PHE A 234 -22.35 -30.39 3.56
CA PHE A 234 -22.71 -31.74 3.98
C PHE A 234 -23.48 -32.41 2.86
N GLY A 235 -23.18 -33.65 2.59
CA GLY A 235 -23.86 -34.41 1.56
C GLY A 235 -23.52 -35.90 1.64
N ASN A 236 -24.19 -36.70 0.86
CA ASN A 236 -23.84 -38.10 0.65
C ASN A 236 -23.01 -38.22 -0.63
N ASN A 237 -22.02 -39.10 -0.64
CA ASN A 237 -21.30 -39.46 -1.85
C ASN A 237 -22.13 -40.49 -2.66
N ASP A 238 -21.65 -40.88 -3.85
CA ASP A 238 -22.25 -41.86 -4.73
C ASP A 238 -22.52 -43.24 -4.08
N SER A 239 -21.89 -43.49 -2.95
CA SER A 239 -22.03 -44.69 -2.13
C SER A 239 -22.97 -44.46 -0.92
N GLU A 240 -23.78 -43.42 -0.93
CA GLU A 240 -24.69 -43.00 0.15
C GLU A 240 -24.06 -42.75 1.52
N LYS A 241 -22.71 -42.66 1.59
CA LYS A 241 -21.99 -42.34 2.83
C LYS A 241 -21.95 -40.83 3.04
N PHE A 242 -22.28 -40.42 4.25
CA PHE A 242 -22.17 -39.04 4.68
C PHE A 242 -20.75 -38.51 4.49
N THR A 243 -20.62 -37.38 3.80
CA THR A 243 -19.35 -36.73 3.54
C THR A 243 -19.43 -35.26 3.93
N VAL A 244 -18.32 -34.77 4.49
CA VAL A 244 -18.09 -33.36 4.76
C VAL A 244 -17.14 -32.83 3.69
N ASN A 245 -17.53 -31.80 2.98
CA ASN A 245 -16.71 -31.08 2.01
C ASN A 245 -16.70 -29.59 2.34
N GLY A 246 -15.78 -28.84 1.79
CA GLY A 246 -15.70 -27.40 2.04
C GLY A 246 -14.28 -26.87 2.10
N THR A 247 -14.15 -25.63 2.53
CA THR A 247 -12.89 -24.91 2.70
C THR A 247 -12.84 -24.29 4.07
N LEU A 248 -11.65 -24.23 4.64
CA LEU A 248 -11.32 -23.46 5.84
C LEU A 248 -10.00 -22.73 5.59
N ASN A 249 -10.00 -21.43 5.77
CA ASN A 249 -8.81 -20.60 5.65
C ASN A 249 -8.72 -19.67 6.87
N VAL A 250 -7.68 -19.85 7.65
CA VAL A 250 -7.40 -19.05 8.84
C VAL A 250 -6.03 -18.42 8.68
N VAL A 251 -5.93 -17.10 8.77
CA VAL A 251 -4.64 -16.41 8.80
C VAL A 251 -4.56 -15.52 10.02
N LEU A 252 -3.66 -15.85 10.92
CA LEU A 252 -3.36 -15.10 12.13
C LEU A 252 -2.10 -14.27 11.91
N LYS A 253 -2.18 -12.97 12.16
CA LYS A 253 -1.06 -12.05 11.93
C LYS A 253 -0.75 -11.25 13.18
N ASN A 254 0.55 -11.12 13.45
CA ASN A 254 1.08 -10.29 14.53
C ASN A 254 0.46 -10.59 15.91
N MET A 255 0.25 -11.88 16.19
CA MET A 255 -0.27 -12.33 17.49
C MET A 255 0.77 -12.10 18.61
N PHE A 256 2.05 -12.33 18.30
CA PHE A 256 3.19 -12.19 19.22
C PHE A 256 3.92 -10.85 19.10
N ASN A 257 3.37 -9.89 18.33
CA ASN A 257 3.96 -8.56 18.08
C ASN A 257 5.36 -8.59 17.44
N SER A 258 5.65 -9.62 16.64
CA SER A 258 6.91 -9.78 15.87
C SER A 258 6.69 -9.70 14.36
N PHE A 259 5.48 -9.27 13.96
CA PHE A 259 5.04 -9.19 12.57
C PHE A 259 4.93 -10.56 11.89
N GLU A 260 4.85 -11.62 12.69
CA GLU A 260 4.66 -12.98 12.19
C GLU A 260 3.27 -13.17 11.57
N SER A 261 3.19 -14.15 10.68
CA SER A 261 1.96 -14.61 10.06
C SER A 261 1.90 -16.14 10.10
N ILE A 262 0.78 -16.68 10.54
CA ILE A 262 0.50 -18.11 10.55
C ILE A 262 -0.78 -18.30 9.76
N GLY A 263 -0.72 -19.04 8.65
CA GLY A 263 -1.85 -19.39 7.82
C GLY A 263 -2.11 -20.88 7.86
N VAL A 264 -3.37 -21.27 7.92
CA VAL A 264 -3.83 -22.66 7.76
C VAL A 264 -4.94 -22.64 6.74
N TYR A 265 -4.77 -23.38 5.68
CA TYR A 265 -5.77 -23.61 4.65
C TYR A 265 -6.07 -25.09 4.58
N TRP A 266 -7.34 -25.43 4.61
CA TRP A 266 -7.82 -26.78 4.39
C TRP A 266 -8.97 -26.74 3.37
N GLN A 267 -8.95 -27.69 2.44
CA GLN A 267 -9.98 -27.87 1.45
C GLN A 267 -10.27 -29.36 1.27
N ARG A 268 -11.53 -29.69 1.11
CA ARG A 268 -11.99 -30.99 0.66
C ARG A 268 -13.04 -30.83 -0.42
N ASN A 269 -12.76 -31.40 -1.58
CA ASN A 269 -13.65 -31.37 -2.73
C ASN A 269 -14.69 -32.51 -2.67
N PRO A 270 -15.85 -32.37 -3.36
CA PRO A 270 -16.81 -33.47 -3.50
C PRO A 270 -16.18 -34.76 -4.03
N ASP A 271 -15.23 -34.67 -4.95
CA ASP A 271 -14.48 -35.79 -5.56
C ASP A 271 -13.42 -36.40 -4.61
N LYS A 272 -13.53 -36.14 -3.31
CA LYS A 272 -12.66 -36.64 -2.23
C LYS A 272 -11.22 -36.12 -2.25
N GLY A 273 -10.85 -35.22 -3.19
CA GLY A 273 -9.56 -34.53 -3.14
C GLY A 273 -9.45 -33.65 -1.90
N GLN A 274 -8.29 -33.63 -1.25
CA GLN A 274 -8.04 -32.83 -0.06
C GLN A 274 -6.73 -32.08 -0.20
N THR A 275 -6.71 -30.85 0.28
CA THR A 275 -5.50 -30.03 0.44
C THR A 275 -5.45 -29.51 1.87
N PHE A 276 -4.31 -29.67 2.51
CA PHE A 276 -3.96 -28.98 3.74
C PHE A 276 -2.69 -28.18 3.49
N ASP A 277 -2.72 -26.90 3.77
CA ASP A 277 -1.55 -26.02 3.64
C ASP A 277 -1.39 -25.23 4.93
N MET A 278 -0.21 -25.30 5.54
CA MET A 278 0.15 -24.51 6.70
C MET A 278 1.39 -23.69 6.36
N GLN A 279 1.26 -22.37 6.48
CA GLN A 279 2.35 -21.44 6.23
C GLN A 279 2.64 -20.60 7.47
N THR A 280 3.91 -20.49 7.83
CA THR A 280 4.38 -19.61 8.90
C THR A 280 5.46 -18.70 8.35
N ASP A 281 5.28 -17.38 8.49
CA ASP A 281 6.27 -16.35 8.13
C ASP A 281 6.65 -15.57 9.38
N ILE A 282 7.93 -15.57 9.74
CA ILE A 282 8.49 -14.90 10.91
C ILE A 282 9.53 -13.91 10.42
N PRO A 283 9.16 -12.65 10.13
CA PRO A 283 10.12 -11.62 9.77
C PRO A 283 10.94 -11.22 11.00
N TYR A 284 12.13 -10.70 10.79
CA TYR A 284 13.00 -10.16 11.85
C TYR A 284 13.41 -11.14 12.94
N THR A 285 13.67 -12.40 12.55
CA THR A 285 14.14 -13.46 13.47
C THR A 285 15.37 -13.00 14.24
N PHE A 286 15.41 -13.25 15.54
CA PHE A 286 16.47 -12.84 16.46
C PHE A 286 16.78 -11.33 16.42
N GLY A 287 15.82 -10.48 16.06
CA GLY A 287 15.99 -9.03 15.94
C GLY A 287 16.94 -8.63 14.81
N SER A 288 17.04 -9.44 13.76
CA SER A 288 17.84 -9.19 12.56
C SER A 288 16.94 -8.89 11.34
N ASN A 289 17.54 -8.61 10.18
CA ASN A 289 16.84 -8.52 8.90
C ASN A 289 16.55 -9.89 8.26
N VAL A 290 16.88 -10.96 8.96
CA VAL A 290 16.62 -12.33 8.52
C VAL A 290 15.22 -12.74 8.94
N GLY A 291 14.46 -13.34 8.05
CA GLY A 291 13.18 -13.97 8.34
C GLY A 291 13.19 -15.46 8.01
N LEU A 292 12.26 -16.18 8.61
CA LEU A 292 12.01 -17.59 8.38
C LEU A 292 10.62 -17.74 7.78
N ASN A 293 10.51 -18.60 6.77
CA ASN A 293 9.23 -19.04 6.23
C ASN A 293 9.22 -20.58 6.24
N ILE A 294 8.14 -21.14 6.72
CA ILE A 294 7.94 -22.60 6.73
C ILE A 294 6.58 -22.86 6.10
N ASN A 295 6.55 -23.68 5.06
CA ASN A 295 5.32 -24.16 4.46
C ASN A 295 5.28 -25.69 4.52
N VAL A 296 4.14 -26.20 4.97
CA VAL A 296 3.80 -27.62 4.95
C VAL A 296 2.54 -27.75 4.11
N ASN A 297 2.63 -28.50 3.02
CA ASN A 297 1.51 -28.77 2.14
C ASN A 297 1.27 -30.27 2.04
N ILE A 298 0.03 -30.69 2.24
CA ILE A 298 -0.41 -32.07 2.07
C ILE A 298 -1.54 -32.02 1.03
N PHE A 299 -1.29 -32.65 -0.09
CA PHE A 299 -2.28 -32.82 -1.16
C PHE A 299 -2.64 -34.28 -1.31
N ARG A 300 -3.91 -34.60 -1.34
CA ARG A 300 -4.43 -35.91 -1.64
C ARG A 300 -5.40 -35.81 -2.79
N GLN A 301 -5.10 -36.52 -3.87
CA GLN A 301 -5.99 -36.65 -5.02
C GLN A 301 -6.90 -37.86 -4.77
N ASP A 302 -8.14 -37.61 -4.35
CA ASP A 302 -9.12 -38.65 -4.06
C ASP A 302 -8.53 -39.85 -3.31
N SER A 303 -8.65 -41.07 -3.88
CA SER A 303 -8.02 -42.30 -3.39
C SER A 303 -6.76 -42.70 -4.17
N THR A 304 -6.31 -41.91 -5.16
CA THR A 304 -5.26 -42.34 -6.09
C THR A 304 -3.84 -42.14 -5.55
N PHE A 305 -3.54 -40.94 -5.03
CA PHE A 305 -2.21 -40.64 -4.46
C PHE A 305 -2.26 -39.52 -3.43
N ALA A 306 -1.20 -39.40 -2.65
CA ALA A 306 -0.97 -38.27 -1.75
C ALA A 306 0.44 -37.70 -1.93
N ILE A 307 0.58 -36.39 -1.77
CA ILE A 307 1.86 -35.66 -1.81
C ILE A 307 2.01 -34.88 -0.51
N VAL A 308 3.16 -34.98 0.11
CA VAL A 308 3.54 -34.17 1.28
C VAL A 308 4.74 -33.32 0.89
N LYS A 309 4.65 -32.02 1.13
CA LYS A 309 5.73 -31.04 0.88
C LYS A 309 6.08 -30.33 2.17
N PHE A 310 7.36 -30.24 2.45
CA PHE A 310 7.94 -29.42 3.51
C PHE A 310 8.93 -28.45 2.88
N LEU A 311 8.64 -27.15 2.95
CA LEU A 311 9.35 -26.08 2.24
C LEU A 311 9.86 -25.01 3.23
N PRO A 312 10.95 -25.30 3.97
CA PRO A 312 11.58 -24.31 4.84
C PRO A 312 12.36 -23.29 4.01
N ALA A 313 12.29 -22.02 4.40
CA ALA A 313 13.04 -20.95 3.76
C ALA A 313 13.60 -19.95 4.77
N VAL A 314 14.76 -19.44 4.44
CA VAL A 314 15.42 -18.31 5.14
C VAL A 314 15.55 -17.18 4.16
N TYR A 315 15.19 -15.96 4.56
CA TYR A 315 15.29 -14.81 3.69
C TYR A 315 15.86 -13.58 4.40
N TYR A 316 16.35 -12.65 3.60
CA TYR A 316 16.85 -11.36 4.05
C TYR A 316 15.98 -10.24 3.50
N HIS A 317 15.59 -9.30 4.36
CA HIS A 317 14.91 -8.07 3.94
C HIS A 317 15.91 -7.10 3.31
N LEU A 318 15.90 -7.01 1.97
CA LEU A 318 16.67 -5.99 1.23
C LEU A 318 16.09 -4.58 1.47
N SER A 319 14.77 -4.52 1.58
CA SER A 319 14.00 -3.33 1.94
C SER A 319 12.66 -3.75 2.56
N PRO A 320 11.85 -2.82 3.10
CA PRO A 320 10.50 -3.15 3.58
C PRO A 320 9.59 -3.81 2.55
N LYS A 321 9.91 -3.68 1.26
CA LYS A 321 9.13 -4.22 0.14
C LYS A 321 9.77 -5.45 -0.51
N GLN A 322 11.03 -5.76 -0.20
CA GLN A 322 11.82 -6.74 -0.95
C GLN A 322 12.43 -7.77 -0.03
N LYS A 323 12.28 -9.03 -0.41
CA LYS A 323 12.87 -10.19 0.24
C LYS A 323 13.67 -11.00 -0.79
N LEU A 324 14.85 -11.44 -0.41
CA LEU A 324 15.64 -12.42 -1.14
C LEU A 324 15.93 -13.59 -0.22
N GLY A 325 15.67 -14.81 -0.66
CA GLY A 325 15.79 -15.97 0.22
C GLY A 325 16.25 -17.22 -0.47
N ILE A 326 16.66 -18.17 0.37
CA ILE A 326 17.00 -19.53 0.02
C ILE A 326 15.91 -20.42 0.61
N LYS A 327 15.41 -21.38 -0.16
CA LYS A 327 14.42 -22.35 0.30
C LYS A 327 14.91 -23.78 0.10
N GLY A 328 14.56 -24.67 1.05
CA GLY A 328 14.66 -26.11 0.91
C GLY A 328 13.37 -26.67 0.32
N THR A 329 13.46 -27.75 -0.42
CA THR A 329 12.32 -28.55 -0.88
C THR A 329 12.50 -29.97 -0.41
N PHE A 330 11.52 -30.48 0.33
CA PHE A 330 11.37 -31.87 0.70
C PHE A 330 9.96 -32.29 0.33
N GLU A 331 9.82 -33.17 -0.64
CA GLU A 331 8.54 -33.58 -1.19
C GLU A 331 8.54 -35.10 -1.33
N SER A 332 7.46 -35.76 -0.96
CA SER A 332 7.24 -37.17 -1.17
C SER A 332 5.84 -37.42 -1.69
N SER A 333 5.71 -38.38 -2.57
CA SER A 333 4.43 -38.84 -3.07
C SER A 333 4.29 -40.35 -2.89
N ALA A 334 3.10 -40.75 -2.47
CA ALA A 334 2.73 -42.15 -2.32
C ALA A 334 1.46 -42.45 -3.11
N ILE A 335 1.49 -43.49 -3.92
CA ILE A 335 0.34 -44.06 -4.62
C ILE A 335 -0.51 -44.82 -3.61
N LEU A 336 -1.80 -44.53 -3.55
CA LEU A 336 -2.75 -45.11 -2.60
C LEU A 336 -3.62 -46.20 -3.25
N ASP A 337 -3.78 -46.15 -4.57
CA ASP A 337 -4.56 -47.09 -5.37
C ASP A 337 -3.63 -47.78 -6.36
N SER A 338 -3.48 -49.09 -6.23
CA SER A 338 -2.65 -49.92 -7.09
C SER A 338 -3.09 -49.97 -8.56
N LEU A 339 -4.32 -49.56 -8.85
CA LEU A 339 -4.84 -49.44 -10.22
C LEU A 339 -4.45 -48.12 -10.90
N TYR A 340 -3.90 -47.18 -10.14
CA TYR A 340 -3.43 -45.91 -10.67
C TYR A 340 -2.00 -46.05 -11.22
N THR A 341 -1.90 -46.33 -12.50
CA THR A 341 -0.61 -46.62 -13.18
C THR A 341 0.08 -45.38 -13.77
N SER A 342 -0.61 -44.22 -13.81
CA SER A 342 -0.08 -42.96 -14.37
C SER A 342 0.85 -42.21 -13.41
N GLY A 343 0.85 -42.57 -12.13
CA GLY A 343 1.70 -42.00 -11.09
C GLY A 343 2.78 -42.97 -10.63
N ARG A 344 3.78 -42.42 -9.94
CA ARG A 344 4.86 -43.22 -9.32
C ARG A 344 5.13 -42.71 -7.90
N ASP A 345 5.51 -43.59 -7.00
CA ASP A 345 6.05 -43.21 -5.70
C ASP A 345 7.40 -42.53 -5.87
N TYR A 346 7.58 -41.37 -5.25
CA TYR A 346 8.83 -40.66 -5.32
C TYR A 346 9.17 -39.87 -4.07
N SER A 347 10.45 -39.62 -3.89
CA SER A 347 10.97 -38.62 -2.97
C SER A 347 11.77 -37.56 -3.74
N LYS A 348 11.56 -36.29 -3.38
CA LYS A 348 12.21 -35.15 -4.02
C LYS A 348 12.84 -34.25 -2.97
N LYS A 349 14.10 -33.88 -3.18
CA LYS A 349 14.86 -32.97 -2.31
C LYS A 349 15.53 -31.93 -3.15
N GLY A 350 15.63 -30.70 -2.64
CA GLY A 350 16.29 -29.64 -3.39
C GLY A 350 16.51 -28.36 -2.61
N ILE A 351 17.19 -27.47 -3.29
CA ILE A 351 17.46 -26.11 -2.82
C ILE A 351 17.07 -25.12 -3.90
N GLY A 352 16.55 -23.98 -3.50
CA GLY A 352 16.13 -22.94 -4.42
C GLY A 352 16.41 -21.54 -3.91
N LEU A 353 16.35 -20.61 -4.83
CA LEU A 353 16.39 -19.18 -4.55
C LEU A 353 15.00 -18.59 -4.84
N TYR A 354 14.60 -17.61 -4.05
CA TYR A 354 13.42 -16.82 -4.36
C TYR A 354 13.62 -15.34 -4.07
N TYR A 355 12.98 -14.54 -4.89
CA TYR A 355 12.86 -13.11 -4.71
C TYR A 355 11.38 -12.73 -4.63
N GLN A 356 11.03 -11.85 -3.73
CA GLN A 356 9.68 -11.31 -3.59
C GLN A 356 9.71 -9.79 -3.43
N TYR A 357 8.87 -9.11 -4.19
CA TYR A 357 8.57 -7.69 -4.06
C TYR A 357 7.07 -7.52 -3.78
N ILE A 358 6.72 -6.87 -2.67
CA ILE A 358 5.34 -6.55 -2.30
C ILE A 358 5.25 -5.06 -1.97
N ALA A 359 4.38 -4.35 -2.66
CA ALA A 359 3.98 -2.98 -2.32
C ALA A 359 2.51 -2.97 -1.91
N GLY A 360 2.22 -2.44 -0.73
CA GLY A 360 0.85 -2.28 -0.24
C GLY A 360 0.06 -1.29 -1.09
N SER A 361 -1.26 -1.44 -1.10
CA SER A 361 -2.18 -0.53 -1.78
C SER A 361 -2.70 0.54 -0.81
N ASP A 362 -2.86 1.77 -1.32
CA ASP A 362 -3.54 2.85 -0.60
C ASP A 362 -5.08 2.68 -0.65
N ILE A 363 -5.58 1.79 -1.53
CA ILE A 363 -7.00 1.50 -1.70
C ILE A 363 -7.35 0.28 -0.84
N PRO A 364 -8.26 0.41 0.14
CA PRO A 364 -8.60 -0.68 1.08
C PRO A 364 -9.12 -1.95 0.40
N LEU A 365 -9.79 -1.81 -0.74
CA LEU A 365 -10.33 -2.92 -1.54
C LEU A 365 -9.25 -3.77 -2.22
N PHE A 366 -8.06 -3.22 -2.45
CA PHE A 366 -6.95 -3.93 -3.10
C PHE A 366 -5.92 -4.36 -2.06
N ILE A 367 -5.56 -5.64 -2.06
CA ILE A 367 -4.59 -6.20 -1.09
C ILE A 367 -3.21 -5.60 -1.32
N ASN A 368 -2.76 -5.61 -2.57
CA ASN A 368 -1.46 -5.09 -2.96
C ASN A 368 -1.60 -4.11 -4.14
N LYS A 369 -0.72 -3.12 -4.20
CA LYS A 369 -0.49 -2.33 -5.41
C LYS A 369 0.34 -3.13 -6.41
N SER A 370 1.35 -3.83 -5.91
CA SER A 370 2.21 -4.72 -6.71
C SER A 370 2.62 -5.93 -5.91
N ASN A 371 2.70 -7.08 -6.57
CA ASN A 371 3.27 -8.30 -6.01
C ASN A 371 4.04 -9.03 -7.11
N ILE A 372 5.33 -9.27 -6.90
CA ILE A 372 6.19 -10.03 -7.81
C ILE A 372 6.87 -11.12 -7.00
N ARG A 373 6.85 -12.34 -7.49
CA ARG A 373 7.54 -13.49 -6.90
C ARG A 373 8.24 -14.28 -8.00
N VAL A 374 9.51 -14.53 -7.81
CA VAL A 374 10.35 -15.32 -8.73
C VAL A 374 11.05 -16.39 -7.93
N GLU A 375 11.01 -17.63 -8.41
CA GLU A 375 11.65 -18.76 -7.76
C GLU A 375 12.38 -19.62 -8.78
N ALA A 376 13.51 -20.19 -8.36
CA ALA A 376 14.25 -21.17 -9.12
C ALA A 376 14.80 -22.24 -8.17
N ASP A 377 14.44 -23.50 -8.41
CA ASP A 377 14.81 -24.63 -7.57
C ASP A 377 15.60 -25.66 -8.37
N PHE A 378 16.68 -26.16 -7.78
CA PHE A 378 17.40 -27.36 -8.21
C PHE A 378 16.94 -28.52 -7.36
N LEU A 379 16.38 -29.52 -7.99
CA LEU A 379 15.71 -30.65 -7.35
C LEU A 379 16.35 -31.96 -7.78
N LYS A 380 16.39 -32.90 -6.87
CA LYS A 380 16.74 -34.30 -7.16
C LYS A 380 15.57 -35.18 -6.77
N THR A 381 15.01 -35.87 -7.74
CA THR A 381 13.90 -36.81 -7.56
C THR A 381 14.44 -38.22 -7.60
N THR A 382 13.98 -39.06 -6.67
CA THR A 382 14.25 -40.52 -6.64
C THR A 382 12.90 -41.20 -6.74
N TYR A 383 12.73 -42.09 -7.72
CA TYR A 383 11.55 -42.94 -7.82
C TYR A 383 11.77 -44.21 -7.00
N ASP A 384 10.79 -44.59 -6.18
CA ASP A 384 10.95 -45.67 -5.21
C ASP A 384 10.96 -47.07 -5.87
N ASP A 385 10.29 -47.23 -7.01
CA ASP A 385 10.21 -48.48 -7.77
C ASP A 385 11.51 -48.83 -8.48
N THR A 386 12.24 -47.88 -9.03
CA THR A 386 13.49 -48.10 -9.79
C THR A 386 14.73 -47.66 -9.06
N GLN A 387 14.60 -46.90 -7.97
CA GLN A 387 15.69 -46.21 -7.26
C GLN A 387 16.53 -45.28 -8.14
N GLU A 388 15.99 -44.92 -9.33
CA GLU A 388 16.61 -43.99 -10.25
C GLU A 388 16.54 -42.57 -9.71
N LYS A 389 17.62 -41.81 -9.93
CA LYS A 389 17.75 -40.42 -9.47
C LYS A 389 17.88 -39.47 -10.65
N PHE A 390 17.05 -38.46 -10.66
CA PHE A 390 17.01 -37.48 -11.73
C PHE A 390 17.16 -36.08 -11.18
N ASP A 391 17.94 -35.28 -11.89
CA ASP A 391 18.04 -33.82 -11.63
C ASP A 391 16.92 -33.10 -12.38
N GLN A 392 16.27 -32.21 -11.68
CA GLN A 392 15.17 -31.41 -12.20
C GLN A 392 15.39 -29.93 -11.87
N ILE A 393 14.84 -29.06 -12.69
CA ILE A 393 14.82 -27.62 -12.45
C ILE A 393 13.36 -27.16 -12.44
N ARG A 394 12.98 -26.44 -11.39
CA ARG A 394 11.65 -25.84 -11.28
C ARG A 394 11.76 -24.32 -11.25
N TYR A 395 10.99 -23.65 -12.09
CA TYR A 395 10.82 -22.21 -12.06
C TYR A 395 9.39 -21.86 -11.70
N PHE A 396 9.23 -20.73 -11.02
CA PHE A 396 7.94 -20.10 -10.76
C PHE A 396 8.08 -18.59 -10.89
N LEU A 397 7.15 -17.97 -11.61
CA LEU A 397 7.02 -16.53 -11.75
C LEU A 397 5.56 -16.13 -11.50
N PHE A 398 5.37 -15.17 -10.62
CA PHE A 398 4.11 -14.47 -10.41
C PHE A 398 4.35 -12.97 -10.45
N ALA A 399 3.50 -12.24 -11.16
CA ALA A 399 3.52 -10.78 -11.18
C ALA A 399 2.11 -10.22 -11.23
N GLU A 400 1.84 -9.23 -10.40
CA GLU A 400 0.58 -8.48 -10.35
C GLU A 400 0.86 -7.00 -10.12
N HIS A 401 0.13 -6.14 -10.83
CA HIS A 401 0.16 -4.70 -10.59
C HIS A 401 -1.20 -4.06 -10.84
N ASN A 402 -1.58 -3.14 -9.93
CA ASN A 402 -2.78 -2.32 -10.04
C ASN A 402 -2.41 -0.90 -10.50
N PHE A 403 -2.73 -0.57 -11.75
CA PHE A 403 -2.56 0.76 -12.32
C PHE A 403 -3.81 1.60 -12.03
N ASN A 404 -3.63 2.82 -11.53
CA ASN A 404 -4.69 3.80 -11.52
C ASN A 404 -4.70 4.50 -12.90
N LEU A 405 -5.79 4.36 -13.64
CA LEU A 405 -5.95 4.99 -14.95
C LEU A 405 -6.41 6.45 -14.81
N SER A 406 -7.50 6.66 -14.06
CA SER A 406 -8.05 7.99 -13.76
C SER A 406 -9.20 7.87 -12.75
N GLY A 407 -9.19 8.66 -11.68
CA GLY A 407 -10.27 8.66 -10.68
C GLY A 407 -10.56 7.25 -10.13
N ASN A 408 -11.76 6.75 -10.38
CA ASN A 408 -12.24 5.46 -9.90
C ASN A 408 -11.92 4.27 -10.84
N HIS A 409 -11.14 4.48 -11.90
CA HIS A 409 -10.84 3.49 -12.92
C HIS A 409 -9.45 2.90 -12.71
N PHE A 410 -9.36 1.58 -12.61
CA PHE A 410 -8.12 0.84 -12.40
C PHE A 410 -7.98 -0.27 -13.43
N LEU A 411 -6.73 -0.62 -13.72
CA LEU A 411 -6.35 -1.78 -14.51
C LEU A 411 -5.43 -2.66 -13.68
N ASN A 412 -5.87 -3.87 -13.39
CA ASN A 412 -5.02 -4.91 -12.81
C ASN A 412 -4.45 -5.77 -13.92
N ILE A 413 -3.14 -5.93 -13.92
CA ILE A 413 -2.44 -6.88 -14.79
C ILE A 413 -1.84 -7.96 -13.89
N LYS A 414 -2.17 -9.21 -14.18
CA LYS A 414 -1.68 -10.38 -13.45
C LYS A 414 -1.12 -11.41 -14.42
N GLY A 415 0.01 -12.01 -14.08
CA GLY A 415 0.60 -13.12 -14.82
C GLY A 415 1.22 -14.13 -13.89
N GLU A 416 1.19 -15.40 -14.31
CA GLU A 416 1.80 -16.51 -13.60
C GLU A 416 2.38 -17.50 -14.59
N SER A 417 3.54 -18.08 -14.27
CA SER A 417 4.18 -19.11 -15.08
C SER A 417 4.93 -20.07 -14.17
N ALA A 418 4.88 -21.36 -14.50
CA ALA A 418 5.70 -22.38 -13.87
C ALA A 418 6.22 -23.38 -14.89
N LEU A 419 7.41 -23.89 -14.63
CA LEU A 419 8.06 -24.92 -15.44
C LEU A 419 8.75 -25.94 -14.52
N LEU A 420 8.48 -27.21 -14.73
CA LEU A 420 9.25 -28.32 -14.19
C LEU A 420 9.99 -29.02 -15.36
N SER A 421 11.30 -28.81 -15.44
CA SER A 421 12.14 -29.39 -16.48
C SER A 421 12.90 -30.60 -15.94
N SER A 422 12.84 -31.69 -16.66
CA SER A 422 13.59 -32.93 -16.39
C SER A 422 14.11 -33.51 -17.70
N LYS A 423 15.23 -34.23 -17.64
CA LYS A 423 15.72 -35.01 -18.78
C LYS A 423 14.90 -36.28 -19.01
N ASN A 424 14.25 -36.76 -17.98
CA ASN A 424 13.43 -37.97 -17.98
C ASN A 424 11.96 -37.63 -17.97
N GLU A 425 11.13 -38.58 -18.33
CA GLU A 425 9.68 -38.44 -18.24
C GLU A 425 9.24 -38.15 -16.82
N LEU A 426 8.32 -37.20 -16.69
CA LEU A 426 7.74 -36.82 -15.42
C LEU A 426 6.52 -37.68 -15.12
N SER A 427 6.39 -38.10 -13.90
CA SER A 427 5.18 -38.78 -13.42
C SER A 427 4.03 -37.81 -13.29
N THR A 428 2.80 -38.21 -13.57
CA THR A 428 1.62 -37.34 -13.55
C THR A 428 1.39 -36.67 -12.20
N ASN A 429 1.76 -37.34 -11.10
CA ASN A 429 1.65 -36.77 -9.75
C ASN A 429 2.77 -35.78 -9.39
N GLU A 430 3.81 -35.60 -10.24
CA GLU A 430 4.81 -34.54 -10.10
C GLU A 430 4.38 -33.21 -10.76
N LEU A 431 3.43 -33.25 -11.68
CA LEU A 431 3.04 -32.13 -12.53
C LEU A 431 2.33 -31.03 -11.72
N PHE A 432 2.46 -29.80 -12.19
CA PHE A 432 1.70 -28.68 -11.63
C PHE A 432 0.21 -28.88 -11.85
N ARG A 433 -0.55 -28.35 -10.89
CA ARG A 433 -2.00 -28.25 -10.97
C ARG A 433 -2.40 -26.79 -10.82
N PHE A 434 -3.15 -26.27 -11.77
CA PHE A 434 -3.64 -24.91 -11.76
C PHE A 434 -5.06 -24.82 -12.33
N GLY A 435 -5.62 -23.63 -12.45
CA GLY A 435 -7.02 -23.38 -12.73
C GLY A 435 -7.80 -23.03 -11.45
N GLY A 436 -8.91 -22.37 -11.60
CA GLY A 436 -9.78 -21.96 -10.50
C GLY A 436 -9.63 -20.48 -10.12
N TRP A 437 -10.23 -20.12 -9.00
CA TRP A 437 -10.38 -18.74 -8.53
C TRP A 437 -9.05 -17.96 -8.43
N ASN A 438 -8.03 -18.57 -7.83
CA ASN A 438 -6.77 -17.90 -7.55
C ASN A 438 -5.76 -17.96 -8.71
N SER A 439 -6.05 -18.71 -9.76
CA SER A 439 -5.18 -18.97 -10.89
C SER A 439 -5.84 -18.55 -12.21
N MET A 440 -6.05 -19.46 -13.13
CA MET A 440 -6.78 -19.21 -14.37
C MET A 440 -8.27 -19.45 -14.14
N ARG A 441 -9.04 -18.39 -14.06
CA ARG A 441 -10.48 -18.41 -13.76
C ARG A 441 -11.28 -19.04 -14.90
N GLY A 442 -12.49 -19.53 -14.60
CA GLY A 442 -13.34 -20.20 -15.59
C GLY A 442 -13.05 -21.69 -15.78
N PHE A 443 -11.98 -22.20 -15.20
CA PHE A 443 -11.68 -23.63 -15.08
C PHE A 443 -12.03 -24.13 -13.67
N ASN A 444 -12.20 -25.44 -13.51
CA ASN A 444 -12.36 -26.02 -12.19
C ASN A 444 -11.06 -25.87 -11.37
N GLU A 445 -11.19 -25.86 -10.06
CA GLU A 445 -10.06 -25.72 -9.16
C GLU A 445 -9.06 -26.88 -9.37
N GLN A 446 -7.77 -26.54 -9.66
CA GLN A 446 -6.67 -27.49 -9.87
C GLN A 446 -6.93 -28.54 -10.98
N SER A 447 -7.79 -28.25 -11.96
CA SER A 447 -8.15 -29.20 -13.02
C SER A 447 -7.16 -29.25 -14.17
N LEU A 448 -6.32 -28.25 -14.35
CA LEU A 448 -5.32 -28.18 -15.41
C LEU A 448 -4.00 -28.76 -14.89
N ILE A 449 -3.49 -29.79 -15.59
CA ILE A 449 -2.30 -30.55 -15.19
C ILE A 449 -1.20 -30.35 -16.23
N SER A 450 -0.01 -29.88 -15.82
CA SER A 450 1.04 -29.47 -16.77
C SER A 450 2.45 -29.58 -16.19
N ASP A 451 3.43 -29.81 -17.06
CA ASP A 451 4.85 -29.62 -16.76
C ASP A 451 5.29 -28.16 -16.98
N PHE A 452 4.56 -27.44 -17.84
CA PHE A 452 4.73 -26.01 -18.08
C PHE A 452 3.38 -25.35 -18.24
N TYR A 453 3.22 -24.19 -17.62
CA TYR A 453 2.15 -23.26 -17.96
C TYR A 453 2.62 -21.80 -17.85
N ALA A 454 1.98 -20.95 -18.63
CA ALA A 454 2.08 -19.52 -18.52
C ALA A 454 0.74 -18.89 -18.86
N PHE A 455 0.25 -17.99 -18.04
CA PHE A 455 -0.93 -17.18 -18.37
C PHE A 455 -0.73 -15.73 -17.92
N ALA A 456 -1.40 -14.84 -18.63
CA ALA A 456 -1.52 -13.44 -18.25
C ALA A 456 -2.98 -12.99 -18.41
N GLY A 457 -3.36 -12.02 -17.60
CA GLY A 457 -4.71 -11.46 -17.64
C GLY A 457 -4.71 -9.97 -17.35
N ALA A 458 -5.69 -9.31 -17.94
CA ALA A 458 -6.03 -7.92 -17.67
C ALA A 458 -7.42 -7.88 -17.05
N GLU A 459 -7.56 -7.07 -16.00
CA GLU A 459 -8.82 -6.89 -15.28
C GLU A 459 -9.07 -5.39 -15.08
N TYR A 460 -10.10 -4.90 -15.75
CA TYR A 460 -10.57 -3.55 -15.53
C TYR A 460 -11.45 -3.53 -14.29
N ARG A 461 -11.14 -2.62 -13.36
CA ARG A 461 -11.85 -2.42 -12.09
C ARG A 461 -12.44 -1.02 -12.04
N TYR A 462 -13.71 -0.94 -11.76
CA TYR A 462 -14.41 0.33 -11.53
C TYR A 462 -14.88 0.40 -10.08
N LEU A 463 -14.28 1.33 -9.32
CA LEU A 463 -14.68 1.60 -7.93
C LEU A 463 -16.00 2.39 -7.93
N VAL A 464 -17.05 1.74 -7.44
CA VAL A 464 -18.35 2.39 -7.21
C VAL A 464 -18.22 3.39 -6.05
N ASN A 465 -17.51 2.97 -5.01
CA ASN A 465 -17.17 3.76 -3.82
C ASN A 465 -16.01 3.07 -3.07
N ASP A 466 -15.66 3.56 -1.88
CA ASP A 466 -14.58 2.99 -1.05
C ASP A 466 -14.86 1.57 -0.52
N GLN A 467 -16.06 1.03 -0.76
CA GLN A 467 -16.50 -0.27 -0.25
C GLN A 467 -16.85 -1.28 -1.34
N ALA A 468 -16.94 -0.88 -2.62
CA ALA A 468 -17.37 -1.77 -3.68
C ALA A 468 -16.73 -1.43 -5.03
N PHE A 469 -16.47 -2.48 -5.83
CA PHE A 469 -16.04 -2.34 -7.22
C PHE A 469 -16.61 -3.44 -8.10
N PHE A 470 -16.79 -3.12 -9.37
CA PHE A 470 -17.01 -4.07 -10.45
C PHE A 470 -15.71 -4.40 -11.14
N ASP A 471 -15.57 -5.62 -11.62
CA ASP A 471 -14.46 -6.02 -12.47
C ASP A 471 -14.93 -6.74 -13.74
N LEU A 472 -14.18 -6.52 -14.82
CA LEU A 472 -14.28 -7.24 -16.09
C LEU A 472 -12.90 -7.74 -16.44
N PHE A 473 -12.72 -9.02 -16.68
CA PHE A 473 -11.41 -9.58 -16.94
C PHE A 473 -11.36 -10.47 -18.17
N ALA A 474 -10.18 -10.56 -18.75
CA ALA A 474 -9.80 -11.54 -19.75
C ALA A 474 -8.42 -12.10 -19.41
N GLN A 475 -8.25 -13.40 -19.56
CA GLN A 475 -6.99 -14.12 -19.37
C GLN A 475 -6.68 -14.95 -20.61
N TYR A 476 -5.40 -15.04 -20.95
CA TYR A 476 -4.88 -15.91 -21.98
C TYR A 476 -3.70 -16.68 -21.44
N GLY A 477 -3.59 -17.96 -21.80
CA GLY A 477 -2.50 -18.82 -21.37
C GLY A 477 -2.20 -19.93 -22.35
N GLN A 478 -1.07 -20.57 -22.07
CA GLN A 478 -0.62 -21.78 -22.74
C GLN A 478 -0.10 -22.75 -21.70
N MET A 479 -0.32 -24.02 -21.89
CA MET A 479 0.25 -25.06 -21.06
C MET A 479 0.85 -26.18 -21.93
N SER A 480 1.67 -27.00 -21.32
CA SER A 480 2.22 -28.23 -21.88
C SER A 480 2.02 -29.35 -20.87
N ASN A 481 1.60 -30.49 -21.36
CA ASN A 481 1.66 -31.75 -20.63
C ASN A 481 2.34 -32.79 -21.51
N LYS A 482 3.63 -32.96 -21.32
CA LYS A 482 4.46 -33.87 -22.13
C LYS A 482 4.03 -35.32 -21.99
N ALA A 483 3.58 -35.74 -20.83
CA ALA A 483 3.11 -37.10 -20.59
C ALA A 483 1.86 -37.44 -21.44
N LEU A 484 1.03 -36.44 -21.76
CA LEU A 484 -0.14 -36.58 -22.63
C LEU A 484 0.13 -36.08 -24.08
N GLY A 485 1.29 -35.51 -24.36
CA GLY A 485 1.64 -34.95 -25.67
C GLY A 485 0.79 -33.74 -26.09
N ILE A 486 0.24 -32.96 -25.16
CA ILE A 486 -0.66 -31.86 -25.45
C ILE A 486 -0.06 -30.48 -25.08
N THR A 487 -0.41 -29.49 -25.88
CA THR A 487 0.03 -28.08 -25.68
C THR A 487 -1.13 -27.10 -25.95
N PRO A 488 -2.24 -27.18 -25.20
CA PRO A 488 -3.39 -26.33 -25.46
C PRO A 488 -3.10 -24.86 -25.13
N LYS A 489 -3.74 -23.99 -25.92
CA LYS A 489 -3.86 -22.56 -25.63
C LYS A 489 -5.20 -22.34 -24.95
N LEU A 490 -5.20 -21.56 -23.88
CA LEU A 490 -6.34 -21.40 -22.99
C LEU A 490 -6.78 -19.93 -23.00
N TYR A 491 -8.07 -19.70 -22.86
CA TYR A 491 -8.60 -18.37 -22.60
C TYR A 491 -9.63 -18.42 -21.51
N SER A 492 -9.85 -17.28 -20.86
CA SER A 492 -10.90 -17.11 -19.86
C SER A 492 -11.38 -15.67 -19.89
N VAL A 493 -12.69 -15.50 -19.77
CA VAL A 493 -13.34 -14.19 -19.64
C VAL A 493 -14.35 -14.24 -18.51
N GLY A 494 -14.59 -13.11 -17.88
CA GLY A 494 -15.57 -13.06 -16.81
C GLY A 494 -15.76 -11.65 -16.28
N LEU A 495 -16.75 -11.56 -15.39
CA LEU A 495 -17.12 -10.34 -14.70
C LEU A 495 -17.31 -10.63 -13.22
N GLY A 496 -17.08 -9.63 -12.38
CA GLY A 496 -17.21 -9.77 -10.94
C GLY A 496 -17.79 -8.53 -10.28
N PHE A 497 -18.31 -8.74 -9.09
CA PHE A 497 -18.73 -7.69 -8.18
C PHE A 497 -18.18 -7.97 -6.78
N ASN A 498 -17.48 -7.00 -6.21
CA ASN A 498 -16.81 -7.12 -4.94
C ASN A 498 -17.26 -6.00 -4.01
N PHE A 499 -17.61 -6.31 -2.78
CA PHE A 499 -18.10 -5.32 -1.83
C PHE A 499 -17.83 -5.71 -0.39
N PHE A 500 -17.58 -4.70 0.47
CA PHE A 500 -17.42 -4.92 1.90
C PHE A 500 -18.76 -5.07 2.59
N LEU A 501 -18.85 -6.12 3.41
CA LEU A 501 -19.86 -6.31 4.43
C LEU A 501 -19.22 -6.19 5.82
N PRO A 502 -20.00 -6.04 6.89
CA PRO A 502 -19.48 -6.08 8.26
C PRO A 502 -18.66 -7.34 8.58
N VAL A 503 -18.96 -8.44 7.92
CA VAL A 503 -18.26 -9.74 8.07
C VAL A 503 -17.01 -9.88 7.18
N GLY A 504 -16.80 -9.00 6.20
CA GLY A 504 -15.63 -9.03 5.32
C GLY A 504 -15.92 -8.60 3.88
N LEU A 505 -14.91 -8.73 3.01
CA LEU A 505 -15.04 -8.49 1.56
C LEU A 505 -15.75 -9.69 0.93
N MET A 506 -16.91 -9.47 0.37
CA MET A 506 -17.64 -10.44 -0.44
C MET A 506 -17.30 -10.25 -1.91
N SER A 507 -17.04 -11.35 -2.58
CA SER A 507 -16.75 -11.39 -4.02
C SER A 507 -17.71 -12.35 -4.70
N PHE A 508 -18.32 -11.88 -5.78
CA PHE A 508 -19.15 -12.68 -6.66
C PHE A 508 -18.59 -12.58 -8.08
N GLN A 509 -18.40 -13.71 -8.74
CA GLN A 509 -17.75 -13.74 -10.05
C GLN A 509 -18.38 -14.79 -10.95
N ILE A 510 -18.60 -14.40 -12.20
CA ILE A 510 -19.06 -15.28 -13.27
C ILE A 510 -17.95 -15.34 -14.31
N SER A 511 -17.54 -16.54 -14.67
CA SER A 511 -16.43 -16.74 -15.61
C SER A 511 -16.64 -17.95 -16.50
N ASN A 512 -16.07 -17.88 -17.70
CA ASN A 512 -16.01 -18.99 -18.64
C ASN A 512 -14.57 -19.14 -19.12
N GLY A 513 -14.03 -20.34 -19.08
CA GLY A 513 -12.71 -20.67 -19.58
C GLY A 513 -12.78 -21.89 -20.50
N ASN A 514 -12.01 -21.83 -21.60
CA ASN A 514 -11.96 -22.92 -22.56
C ASN A 514 -10.62 -22.95 -23.29
N GLU A 515 -10.39 -24.00 -24.07
CA GLU A 515 -9.27 -24.07 -25.00
C GLU A 515 -9.55 -23.26 -26.25
N PHE A 516 -8.52 -22.65 -26.82
CA PHE A 516 -8.60 -21.87 -28.03
C PHE A 516 -8.97 -22.78 -29.21
N GLY A 517 -9.96 -22.38 -30.00
CA GLY A 517 -10.48 -23.17 -31.10
C GLY A 517 -11.76 -23.97 -30.76
N ASN A 518 -12.06 -24.13 -29.48
CA ASN A 518 -13.34 -24.71 -29.06
C ASN A 518 -14.42 -23.63 -29.01
N PRO A 519 -15.66 -23.96 -29.38
CA PRO A 519 -16.78 -23.01 -29.30
C PRO A 519 -17.08 -22.63 -27.86
N PHE A 520 -17.50 -21.39 -27.64
CA PHE A 520 -17.99 -20.94 -26.35
C PHE A 520 -19.23 -21.76 -25.93
N LYS A 521 -19.22 -22.28 -24.71
CA LYS A 521 -20.30 -23.10 -24.17
C LYS A 521 -20.86 -22.47 -22.90
N PHE A 522 -22.12 -22.09 -22.92
CA PHE A 522 -22.82 -21.51 -21.77
C PHE A 522 -22.90 -22.43 -20.55
N ASN A 523 -22.99 -23.76 -20.77
CA ASN A 523 -23.03 -24.74 -19.70
C ASN A 523 -21.71 -24.95 -18.97
N GLU A 524 -20.62 -24.36 -19.47
CA GLU A 524 -19.30 -24.37 -18.82
C GLU A 524 -19.04 -23.12 -17.98
N ILE A 525 -20.02 -22.23 -17.87
CA ILE A 525 -19.92 -21.04 -16.99
C ILE A 525 -19.72 -21.50 -15.55
N LYS A 526 -18.73 -20.91 -14.90
CA LYS A 526 -18.43 -21.08 -13.47
C LYS A 526 -18.90 -19.86 -12.70
N ILE A 527 -19.61 -20.11 -11.63
CA ILE A 527 -20.02 -19.08 -10.68
C ILE A 527 -19.21 -19.31 -9.42
N HIS A 528 -18.46 -18.27 -9.03
CA HIS A 528 -17.67 -18.27 -7.81
C HIS A 528 -18.21 -17.21 -6.87
N TRP A 529 -18.34 -17.54 -5.61
CA TRP A 529 -18.60 -16.57 -4.57
C TRP A 529 -17.73 -16.89 -3.35
N GLY A 530 -17.31 -15.86 -2.65
CA GLY A 530 -16.47 -16.02 -1.49
C GLY A 530 -16.55 -14.81 -0.56
N ILE A 531 -16.22 -15.02 0.70
CA ILE A 531 -16.13 -13.97 1.72
C ILE A 531 -14.75 -14.03 2.35
N LEU A 532 -14.03 -12.90 2.31
CA LEU A 532 -12.80 -12.70 3.05
C LEU A 532 -13.10 -11.89 4.31
N SER A 533 -13.29 -12.56 5.44
CA SER A 533 -13.51 -11.92 6.73
C SER A 533 -12.17 -11.43 7.33
N ARG A 534 -12.19 -10.24 7.98
CA ARG A 534 -11.04 -9.68 8.71
C ARG A 534 -11.47 -9.31 10.14
N PHE A 535 -10.75 -9.81 11.16
CA PHE A 535 -11.06 -9.60 12.57
C PHE A 535 -9.83 -9.26 13.42
#